data_231cc7726c29f00c446fba66748d9f37
#
_entry.id   231cc7726c29f00c446fba66748d9f37
#
_cell.length_a   1.000
_cell.length_b   1.000
_cell.length_c   1.000
_cell.angle_alpha   90.00
_cell.angle_beta   90.00
_cell.angle_gamma   90.00
#
_symmetry.space_group_name_H-M   'P 1'
#
loop_
_entity.id
_entity.type
_entity.pdbx_description
1 polymer ?
#
loop_
_entity_poly.entity_id
_entity_poly.type
_entity_poly.pdbx_seq_one_letter_code
_entity_poly.pdbx_strand_id
1 'polypeptide(L)'
;MAAKLVGRLAVPVILTMAAGAICLGVSACSSDAGSIAAQARSGDGKGYVSGDGTIERLAPDQRSSPLTLSGTTLAGTAWKVADAKNRVLVLNVWGQWCGPCVAEMPHLQQVWSQLSAAGRPVQFMGVNYRDGVQTAQAFLRANKITYPSLQDDGGRTLLSLRGKANTTPTTLVLDRQGRIAARVSGPVSAATLSALVSDVLSEGG
;
A
#
# COMPACT_ATOMS: atom_id res chain seq x y z
N MET A 1 91.49 7.00 44.18
CA MET A 1 91.07 8.42 44.19
C MET A 1 89.68 8.60 43.68
N ALA A 2 88.82 9.22 44.48
CA ALA A 2 87.55 9.86 44.19
C ALA A 2 86.41 8.92 43.69
N ALA A 3 85.47 8.51 44.48
CA ALA A 3 84.30 9.20 45.04
C ALA A 3 83.34 9.80 43.98
N LYS A 4 82.11 9.24 43.94
CA LYS A 4 80.84 10.02 43.90
C LYS A 4 79.70 9.16 43.42
N LEU A 5 78.82 9.14 44.07
CA LEU A 5 77.62 9.83 44.59
C LEU A 5 76.33 9.26 44.00
N VAL A 6 75.58 8.74 44.89
CA VAL A 6 74.22 8.19 44.72
C VAL A 6 73.23 9.30 44.32
N GLY A 7 72.50 9.08 43.31
CA GLY A 7 71.30 9.86 42.98
C GLY A 7 70.08 8.94 42.90
N ARG A 8 69.28 8.93 43.96
CA ARG A 8 67.96 8.27 43.97
C ARG A 8 66.99 9.23 43.25
N LEU A 9 66.49 8.79 42.14
CA LEU A 9 65.33 9.41 41.53
C LEU A 9 64.09 8.53 41.75
N ALA A 10 63.18 9.08 42.50
CA ALA A 10 61.87 8.52 42.74
C ALA A 10 61.02 8.57 41.46
N VAL A 11 60.51 7.42 41.06
CA VAL A 11 59.56 7.31 39.96
C VAL A 11 58.14 7.46 40.55
N PRO A 12 57.31 8.42 40.13
CA PRO A 12 55.93 8.43 40.55
C PRO A 12 55.17 7.40 39.75
N VAL A 13 54.49 6.52 40.45
CA VAL A 13 53.50 5.58 39.92
C VAL A 13 52.30 6.42 39.49
N ILE A 14 52.13 6.59 38.17
CA ILE A 14 50.90 7.13 37.59
C ILE A 14 49.90 6.02 37.47
N LEU A 15 48.92 6.07 38.36
CA LEU A 15 47.73 5.21 38.35
C LEU A 15 46.80 5.66 37.22
N THR A 16 46.89 5.06 36.04
CA THR A 16 45.95 5.31 34.94
C THR A 16 44.66 4.59 35.22
N MET A 17 43.65 5.32 35.69
CA MET A 17 42.25 4.88 35.67
C MET A 17 41.80 4.78 34.23
N ALA A 18 41.64 3.56 33.74
CA ALA A 18 40.97 3.26 32.51
C ALA A 18 39.45 3.47 32.74
N ALA A 19 38.95 4.63 32.35
CA ALA A 19 37.52 4.89 32.27
C ALA A 19 36.96 4.09 31.08
N GLY A 20 36.35 2.91 31.37
CA GLY A 20 35.61 2.14 30.39
C GLY A 20 34.36 2.93 29.96
N ALA A 21 34.43 3.52 28.78
CA ALA A 21 33.25 4.07 28.12
C ALA A 21 32.36 2.92 27.67
N ILE A 22 31.33 2.61 28.45
CA ILE A 22 30.22 1.73 28.03
C ILE A 22 29.44 2.53 27.00
N CYS A 23 29.71 2.32 25.71
CA CYS A 23 28.83 2.74 24.65
C CYS A 23 27.53 1.92 24.74
N LEU A 24 26.54 2.45 25.46
CA LEU A 24 25.16 2.05 25.32
C LEU A 24 24.74 2.36 23.89
N GLY A 25 24.82 1.35 23.01
CA GLY A 25 24.25 1.42 21.69
C GLY A 25 22.75 1.64 21.82
N VAL A 26 22.33 2.88 21.74
CA VAL A 26 20.94 3.22 21.48
C VAL A 26 20.66 2.71 20.08
N SER A 27 20.10 1.51 19.96
CA SER A 27 19.43 1.06 18.75
C SER A 27 18.33 2.05 18.48
N ALA A 28 18.62 3.06 17.65
CA ALA A 28 17.61 3.92 17.07
C ALA A 28 16.72 2.97 16.22
N CYS A 29 15.60 2.51 16.79
CA CYS A 29 14.50 2.05 15.99
C CYS A 29 14.17 3.21 15.06
N SER A 30 14.59 3.12 13.81
CA SER A 30 14.11 4.00 12.76
C SER A 30 12.60 3.81 12.72
N SER A 31 11.87 4.69 13.39
CA SER A 31 10.43 4.78 13.25
C SER A 31 10.18 5.19 11.82
N ASP A 32 9.90 4.20 10.99
CA ASP A 32 9.50 4.42 9.61
C ASP A 32 8.28 5.35 9.64
N ALA A 33 8.47 6.61 9.23
CA ALA A 33 7.44 7.64 9.31
C ALA A 33 6.18 7.26 8.51
N GLY A 34 6.32 6.29 7.60
CA GLY A 34 5.22 5.70 6.84
C GLY A 34 4.51 4.53 7.51
N SER A 35 4.98 4.05 8.67
CA SER A 35 4.35 2.89 9.32
C SER A 35 2.95 3.22 9.85
N ILE A 36 2.05 2.22 9.84
CA ILE A 36 0.69 2.33 10.41
C ILE A 36 0.74 2.82 11.85
N ALA A 37 1.71 2.33 12.64
CA ALA A 37 1.89 2.72 14.03
C ALA A 37 2.38 4.17 14.19
N ALA A 38 3.20 4.67 13.27
CA ALA A 38 3.63 6.07 13.27
C ALA A 38 2.47 6.99 12.88
N GLN A 39 1.70 6.63 11.86
CA GLN A 39 0.53 7.40 11.42
C GLN A 39 -0.57 7.44 12.48
N ALA A 40 -0.83 6.33 13.18
CA ALA A 40 -1.79 6.30 14.28
C ALA A 40 -1.36 7.18 15.46
N ARG A 41 -0.06 7.34 15.70
CA ARG A 41 0.49 8.18 16.76
C ARG A 41 0.60 9.67 16.41
N SER A 42 0.77 9.98 15.14
CA SER A 42 0.94 11.37 14.69
C SER A 42 -0.31 12.22 14.84
N GLY A 43 -1.49 11.59 14.94
CA GLY A 43 -2.76 12.30 15.10
C GLY A 43 -3.00 13.37 14.03
N ASP A 44 -2.50 13.14 12.81
CA ASP A 44 -2.44 14.13 11.73
C ASP A 44 -3.82 14.51 11.13
N GLY A 45 -4.89 14.02 11.73
CA GLY A 45 -6.26 14.38 11.35
C GLY A 45 -6.70 13.92 9.96
N LYS A 46 -5.91 13.14 9.23
CA LYS A 46 -6.23 12.69 7.87
C LYS A 46 -7.45 11.77 7.81
N GLY A 47 -7.84 11.17 8.95
CA GLY A 47 -9.00 10.26 9.01
C GLY A 47 -8.82 8.93 8.28
N TYR A 48 -7.61 8.60 7.83
CA TYR A 48 -7.27 7.33 7.18
C TYR A 48 -5.84 6.91 7.45
N VAL A 49 -5.56 5.61 7.31
CA VAL A 49 -4.20 5.05 7.37
C VAL A 49 -3.68 4.93 5.94
N SER A 50 -2.61 5.66 5.65
CA SER A 50 -1.90 5.56 4.37
C SER A 50 -1.04 4.29 4.37
N GLY A 51 -1.04 3.56 3.25
CA GLY A 51 -0.14 2.42 3.07
C GLY A 51 1.28 2.85 2.75
N ASP A 52 2.21 1.94 2.96
CA ASP A 52 3.66 2.11 2.76
C ASP A 52 4.15 1.71 1.35
N GLY A 53 3.24 1.31 0.45
CA GLY A 53 3.56 0.82 -0.88
C GLY A 53 3.97 -0.65 -0.93
N THR A 54 3.81 -1.41 0.17
CA THR A 54 4.11 -2.84 0.21
C THR A 54 3.32 -3.61 -0.84
N ILE A 55 4.02 -4.44 -1.61
CA ILE A 55 3.46 -5.30 -2.65
C ILE A 55 3.53 -6.75 -2.19
N GLU A 56 2.36 -7.38 -2.10
CA GLU A 56 2.22 -8.82 -1.88
C GLU A 56 1.81 -9.50 -3.19
N ARG A 57 2.50 -10.59 -3.55
CA ARG A 57 2.15 -11.44 -4.69
C ARG A 57 1.92 -12.85 -4.19
N LEU A 58 0.84 -13.48 -4.65
CA LEU A 58 0.44 -14.83 -4.25
C LEU A 58 0.49 -15.76 -5.46
N ALA A 59 1.30 -16.80 -5.35
CA ALA A 59 1.31 -17.88 -6.33
C ALA A 59 -0.09 -18.55 -6.41
N PRO A 60 -0.49 -19.13 -7.55
CA PRO A 60 -1.84 -19.66 -7.74
C PRO A 60 -2.33 -20.66 -6.68
N ASP A 61 -1.41 -21.45 -6.13
CA ASP A 61 -1.65 -22.41 -5.05
C ASP A 61 -1.77 -21.79 -3.66
N GLN A 62 -1.30 -20.55 -3.49
CA GLN A 62 -1.35 -19.79 -2.22
C GLN A 62 -2.57 -18.88 -2.13
N ARG A 63 -3.36 -18.74 -3.20
CA ARG A 63 -4.53 -17.87 -3.23
C ARG A 63 -5.70 -18.47 -2.46
N SER A 64 -6.30 -17.65 -1.63
CA SER A 64 -7.54 -18.01 -0.92
C SER A 64 -8.71 -18.22 -1.90
N SER A 65 -9.87 -18.63 -1.36
CA SER A 65 -11.12 -18.72 -2.13
C SER A 65 -11.48 -17.38 -2.81
N PRO A 66 -12.28 -17.42 -3.89
CA PRO A 66 -12.76 -16.23 -4.59
C PRO A 66 -13.34 -15.17 -3.65
N LEU A 67 -13.11 -13.91 -3.96
CA LEU A 67 -13.66 -12.79 -3.21
C LEU A 67 -15.16 -12.68 -3.47
N THR A 68 -15.94 -12.63 -2.41
CA THR A 68 -17.39 -12.38 -2.49
C THR A 68 -17.67 -10.92 -2.17
N LEU A 69 -17.55 -10.07 -3.18
CA LEU A 69 -17.84 -8.65 -3.08
C LEU A 69 -19.00 -8.30 -4.00
N SER A 70 -19.97 -7.55 -3.51
CA SER A 70 -21.07 -6.99 -4.28
C SER A 70 -21.44 -5.61 -3.74
N GLY A 71 -22.06 -4.80 -4.58
CA GLY A 71 -22.51 -3.47 -4.20
C GLY A 71 -23.23 -2.77 -5.34
N THR A 72 -23.59 -1.51 -5.12
CA THR A 72 -24.15 -0.63 -6.13
C THR A 72 -23.06 0.29 -6.63
N THR A 73 -22.94 0.47 -7.93
CA THR A 73 -22.01 1.42 -8.53
C THR A 73 -22.48 2.86 -8.28
N LEU A 74 -21.57 3.81 -8.42
CA LEU A 74 -21.93 5.24 -8.40
C LEU A 74 -22.95 5.64 -9.48
N ALA A 75 -23.11 4.83 -10.53
CA ALA A 75 -24.14 4.99 -11.55
C ALA A 75 -25.49 4.33 -11.18
N GLY A 76 -25.62 3.73 -10.00
CA GLY A 76 -26.85 3.09 -9.53
C GLY A 76 -27.03 1.63 -10.01
N THR A 77 -26.04 1.04 -10.67
CA THR A 77 -26.13 -0.32 -11.19
C THR A 77 -25.60 -1.34 -10.16
N ALA A 78 -26.32 -2.43 -9.95
CA ALA A 78 -25.83 -3.55 -9.14
C ALA A 78 -24.63 -4.22 -9.81
N TRP A 79 -23.63 -4.61 -9.03
CA TRP A 79 -22.42 -5.28 -9.50
C TRP A 79 -21.87 -6.24 -8.45
N LYS A 80 -21.23 -7.31 -8.89
CA LYS A 80 -20.55 -8.30 -8.03
C LYS A 80 -19.27 -8.81 -8.71
N VAL A 81 -18.29 -9.29 -7.93
CA VAL A 81 -17.04 -9.86 -8.46
C VAL A 81 -17.29 -10.97 -9.49
N ALA A 82 -18.34 -11.77 -9.30
CA ALA A 82 -18.70 -12.82 -10.26
C ALA A 82 -19.06 -12.30 -11.67
N ASP A 83 -19.39 -11.02 -11.83
CA ASP A 83 -19.66 -10.40 -13.13
C ASP A 83 -18.37 -10.17 -13.94
N ALA A 84 -17.21 -10.19 -13.27
CA ALA A 84 -15.89 -10.13 -13.88
C ALA A 84 -15.29 -11.51 -14.19
N LYS A 85 -16.09 -12.60 -14.13
CA LYS A 85 -15.64 -13.96 -14.40
C LYS A 85 -14.90 -14.05 -15.76
N ASN A 86 -13.79 -14.80 -15.77
CA ASN A 86 -12.88 -14.97 -16.91
C ASN A 86 -12.06 -13.71 -17.27
N ARG A 87 -12.08 -12.67 -16.43
CA ARG A 87 -11.25 -11.48 -16.58
C ARG A 87 -10.34 -11.33 -15.37
N VAL A 88 -9.19 -10.73 -15.57
CA VAL A 88 -8.40 -10.19 -14.46
C VAL A 88 -9.12 -8.95 -13.94
N LEU A 89 -9.37 -8.89 -12.64
CA LEU A 89 -10.09 -7.78 -12.02
C LEU A 89 -9.13 -6.95 -11.17
N VAL A 90 -9.06 -5.65 -11.43
CA VAL A 90 -8.37 -4.69 -10.58
C VAL A 90 -9.41 -3.98 -9.72
N LEU A 91 -9.30 -4.13 -8.40
CA LEU A 91 -10.10 -3.40 -7.42
C LEU A 91 -9.22 -2.34 -6.76
N ASN A 92 -9.64 -1.08 -6.77
CA ASN A 92 -8.93 0.01 -6.11
C ASN A 92 -9.82 0.70 -5.08
N VAL A 93 -9.40 0.69 -3.82
CA VAL A 93 -10.08 1.42 -2.72
C VAL A 93 -9.57 2.85 -2.67
N TRP A 94 -10.47 3.81 -2.80
CA TRP A 94 -10.13 5.21 -2.92
C TRP A 94 -11.19 6.14 -2.30
N GLY A 95 -10.81 7.38 -2.04
CA GLY A 95 -11.70 8.48 -1.67
C GLY A 95 -11.13 9.80 -2.17
N GLN A 96 -12.00 10.78 -2.49
CA GLN A 96 -11.55 12.09 -2.97
C GLN A 96 -10.79 12.90 -1.89
N TRP A 97 -11.03 12.60 -0.62
CA TRP A 97 -10.37 13.18 0.56
C TRP A 97 -8.96 12.60 0.79
N CYS A 98 -8.60 11.52 0.11
CA CYS A 98 -7.34 10.80 0.27
C CYS A 98 -6.32 11.32 -0.76
N GLY A 99 -5.39 12.16 -0.34
CA GLY A 99 -4.38 12.75 -1.21
C GLY A 99 -3.59 11.72 -2.05
N PRO A 100 -3.02 10.64 -1.46
CA PRO A 100 -2.35 9.59 -2.22
C PRO A 100 -3.27 8.88 -3.24
N CYS A 101 -4.57 8.71 -2.94
CA CYS A 101 -5.53 8.15 -3.88
C CYS A 101 -5.69 9.04 -5.11
N VAL A 102 -5.84 10.34 -4.89
CA VAL A 102 -5.94 11.34 -5.96
C VAL A 102 -4.70 11.32 -6.86
N ALA A 103 -3.52 11.20 -6.26
CA ALA A 103 -2.25 11.16 -6.98
C ALA A 103 -2.07 9.89 -7.84
N GLU A 104 -2.60 8.72 -7.42
CA GLU A 104 -2.47 7.48 -8.19
C GLU A 104 -3.52 7.31 -9.29
N MET A 105 -4.69 7.96 -9.19
CA MET A 105 -5.79 7.74 -10.15
C MET A 105 -5.43 7.96 -11.63
N PRO A 106 -4.60 8.94 -12.00
CA PRO A 106 -4.11 9.04 -13.38
C PRO A 106 -3.34 7.80 -13.85
N HIS A 107 -2.58 7.16 -12.97
CA HIS A 107 -1.84 5.93 -13.28
C HIS A 107 -2.80 4.76 -13.53
N LEU A 108 -3.81 4.60 -12.66
CA LEU A 108 -4.85 3.59 -12.82
C LEU A 108 -5.61 3.80 -14.13
N GLN A 109 -6.01 5.05 -14.44
CA GLN A 109 -6.71 5.39 -15.67
C GLN A 109 -5.85 5.13 -16.91
N GLN A 110 -4.56 5.43 -16.86
CA GLN A 110 -3.63 5.14 -17.95
C GLN A 110 -3.60 3.64 -18.26
N VAL A 111 -3.41 2.80 -17.23
CA VAL A 111 -3.35 1.33 -17.40
C VAL A 111 -4.69 0.78 -17.89
N TRP A 112 -5.81 1.26 -17.32
CA TRP A 112 -7.15 0.89 -17.79
C TRP A 112 -7.35 1.21 -19.27
N SER A 113 -7.02 2.43 -19.69
CA SER A 113 -7.18 2.87 -21.08
C SER A 113 -6.36 2.02 -22.05
N GLN A 114 -5.10 1.72 -21.70
CA GLN A 114 -4.22 0.89 -22.53
C GLN A 114 -4.74 -0.54 -22.66
N LEU A 115 -5.13 -1.17 -21.56
CA LEU A 115 -5.62 -2.56 -21.58
C LEU A 115 -6.97 -2.69 -22.26
N SER A 116 -7.87 -1.74 -22.02
CA SER A 116 -9.20 -1.69 -22.65
C SER A 116 -9.08 -1.47 -24.16
N ALA A 117 -8.27 -0.52 -24.63
CA ALA A 117 -8.04 -0.28 -26.04
C ALA A 117 -7.40 -1.48 -26.75
N ALA A 118 -6.57 -2.24 -26.04
CA ALA A 118 -5.95 -3.48 -26.55
C ALA A 118 -6.90 -4.71 -26.47
N GLY A 119 -8.14 -4.56 -26.05
CA GLY A 119 -9.11 -5.65 -25.91
C GLY A 119 -8.71 -6.74 -24.91
N ARG A 120 -7.84 -6.41 -23.93
CA ARG A 120 -7.40 -7.39 -22.95
C ARG A 120 -8.55 -7.80 -22.03
N PRO A 121 -8.62 -9.08 -21.59
CA PRO A 121 -9.67 -9.56 -20.68
C PRO A 121 -9.42 -9.07 -19.24
N VAL A 122 -9.51 -7.77 -19.06
CA VAL A 122 -9.32 -7.08 -17.78
C VAL A 122 -10.54 -6.23 -17.48
N GLN A 123 -10.87 -6.07 -16.21
CA GLN A 123 -11.86 -5.13 -15.72
C GLN A 123 -11.27 -4.32 -14.58
N PHE A 124 -11.62 -3.04 -14.49
CA PHE A 124 -11.31 -2.19 -13.36
C PHE A 124 -12.60 -1.84 -12.62
N MET A 125 -12.53 -1.81 -11.29
CA MET A 125 -13.60 -1.38 -10.42
C MET A 125 -13.01 -0.63 -9.23
N GLY A 126 -13.41 0.62 -9.06
CA GLY A 126 -13.12 1.36 -7.83
C GLY A 126 -14.05 0.92 -6.69
N VAL A 127 -13.63 1.12 -5.46
CA VAL A 127 -14.46 1.09 -4.27
C VAL A 127 -14.32 2.46 -3.64
N ASN A 128 -15.31 3.31 -3.87
CA ASN A 128 -15.29 4.69 -3.37
C ASN A 128 -15.76 4.71 -1.92
N TYR A 129 -14.83 5.01 -1.02
CA TYR A 129 -14.99 4.92 0.42
C TYR A 129 -15.22 6.30 1.06
N ARG A 130 -16.31 6.44 1.81
CA ARG A 130 -16.67 7.63 2.62
C ARG A 130 -16.91 8.92 1.81
N ASP A 131 -17.24 8.83 0.56
CA ASP A 131 -17.73 9.97 -0.22
C ASP A 131 -19.22 9.83 -0.49
N GLY A 132 -19.92 10.96 -0.53
CA GLY A 132 -21.26 10.99 -1.12
C GLY A 132 -21.22 10.75 -2.62
N VAL A 133 -22.26 10.12 -3.17
CA VAL A 133 -22.33 9.73 -4.59
C VAL A 133 -22.05 10.92 -5.53
N GLN A 134 -22.68 12.07 -5.30
CA GLN A 134 -22.52 13.27 -6.14
C GLN A 134 -21.09 13.79 -6.12
N THR A 135 -20.45 13.80 -4.93
CA THR A 135 -19.06 14.21 -4.74
C THR A 135 -18.11 13.31 -5.51
N ALA A 136 -18.26 11.98 -5.33
CA ALA A 136 -17.45 10.99 -6.02
C ALA A 136 -17.60 11.08 -7.55
N GLN A 137 -18.83 11.18 -8.04
CA GLN A 137 -19.11 11.33 -9.47
C GLN A 137 -18.51 12.62 -10.06
N ALA A 138 -18.62 13.75 -9.34
CA ALA A 138 -18.04 15.02 -9.79
C ALA A 138 -16.50 14.90 -9.87
N PHE A 139 -15.89 14.27 -8.88
CA PHE A 139 -14.45 14.02 -8.86
C PHE A 139 -14.00 13.14 -10.04
N LEU A 140 -14.68 12.01 -10.30
CA LEU A 140 -14.35 11.12 -11.42
C LEU A 140 -14.44 11.84 -12.78
N ARG A 141 -15.50 12.65 -12.98
CA ARG A 141 -15.66 13.45 -14.22
C ARG A 141 -14.54 14.47 -14.37
N ALA A 142 -14.23 15.23 -13.31
CA ALA A 142 -13.19 16.26 -13.35
C ALA A 142 -11.80 15.67 -13.67
N ASN A 143 -11.51 14.45 -13.18
CA ASN A 143 -10.24 13.75 -13.39
C ASN A 143 -10.27 12.77 -14.58
N LYS A 144 -11.35 12.77 -15.37
CA LYS A 144 -11.51 11.93 -16.59
C LYS A 144 -11.32 10.43 -16.30
N ILE A 145 -11.74 9.97 -15.12
CA ILE A 145 -11.70 8.56 -14.76
C ILE A 145 -12.91 7.86 -15.36
N THR A 146 -12.67 6.82 -16.17
CA THR A 146 -13.70 6.15 -16.99
C THR A 146 -14.07 4.75 -16.51
N TYR A 147 -13.28 4.12 -15.66
CA TYR A 147 -13.67 2.85 -15.04
C TYR A 147 -14.70 3.09 -13.92
N PRO A 148 -15.66 2.15 -13.75
CA PRO A 148 -16.71 2.29 -12.75
C PRO A 148 -16.20 2.18 -11.32
N SER A 149 -16.97 2.71 -10.37
CA SER A 149 -16.71 2.56 -8.94
C SER A 149 -17.98 2.16 -8.20
N LEU A 150 -17.82 1.27 -7.21
CA LEU A 150 -18.84 0.97 -6.21
C LEU A 150 -18.94 2.11 -5.21
N GLN A 151 -20.15 2.36 -4.74
CA GLN A 151 -20.41 3.23 -3.60
C GLN A 151 -20.16 2.46 -2.29
N ASP A 152 -19.39 3.03 -1.39
CA ASP A 152 -19.18 2.48 -0.04
C ASP A 152 -19.11 3.59 1.03
N ASP A 153 -20.17 4.35 1.17
CA ASP A 153 -20.29 5.43 2.17
C ASP A 153 -20.32 4.90 3.61
N GLY A 154 -20.87 3.71 3.81
CA GLY A 154 -21.00 3.04 5.12
C GLY A 154 -19.88 2.05 5.47
N GLY A 155 -18.87 1.85 4.63
CA GLY A 155 -17.75 0.91 4.87
C GLY A 155 -18.10 -0.58 4.74
N ARG A 156 -19.28 -0.94 4.25
CA ARG A 156 -19.73 -2.34 4.12
C ARG A 156 -18.93 -3.11 3.08
N THR A 157 -18.63 -2.46 1.97
CA THR A 157 -17.84 -3.05 0.88
C THR A 157 -16.42 -3.35 1.35
N LEU A 158 -15.83 -2.43 2.13
CA LEU A 158 -14.52 -2.65 2.74
C LEU A 158 -14.53 -3.84 3.71
N LEU A 159 -15.56 -3.99 4.53
CA LEU A 159 -15.69 -5.14 5.43
C LEU A 159 -15.70 -6.46 4.67
N SER A 160 -16.32 -6.49 3.49
CA SER A 160 -16.34 -7.66 2.60
C SER A 160 -14.95 -8.05 2.07
N LEU A 161 -14.00 -7.11 2.07
CA LEU A 161 -12.60 -7.38 1.69
C LEU A 161 -11.81 -8.12 2.79
N ARG A 162 -12.42 -8.46 3.92
CA ARG A 162 -11.87 -9.31 5.00
C ARG A 162 -10.46 -8.89 5.45
N GLY A 163 -10.24 -7.59 5.67
CA GLY A 163 -8.95 -7.05 6.09
C GLY A 163 -7.89 -6.99 4.97
N LYS A 164 -8.25 -7.23 3.71
CA LYS A 164 -7.31 -7.11 2.58
C LYS A 164 -7.12 -5.66 2.11
N ALA A 165 -7.92 -4.72 2.63
CA ALA A 165 -7.82 -3.28 2.35
C ALA A 165 -7.85 -2.48 3.66
N ASN A 166 -6.81 -2.64 4.49
CA ASN A 166 -6.68 -1.96 5.79
C ASN A 166 -6.13 -0.54 5.65
N THR A 167 -5.59 -0.20 4.51
CA THR A 167 -5.01 1.11 4.19
C THR A 167 -5.72 1.70 2.97
N THR A 168 -5.67 3.02 2.85
CA THR A 168 -6.24 3.74 1.70
C THR A 168 -5.14 4.64 1.10
N PRO A 169 -4.79 4.48 -0.19
CA PRO A 169 -5.37 3.52 -1.12
C PRO A 169 -4.92 2.08 -0.91
N THR A 170 -5.68 1.13 -1.42
CA THR A 170 -5.27 -0.26 -1.60
C THR A 170 -5.72 -0.72 -2.99
N THR A 171 -4.81 -1.34 -3.73
CA THR A 171 -5.12 -1.98 -5.01
C THR A 171 -5.00 -3.49 -4.90
N LEU A 172 -6.05 -4.22 -5.30
CA LEU A 172 -6.08 -5.67 -5.40
C LEU A 172 -6.13 -6.07 -6.87
N VAL A 173 -5.30 -7.03 -7.29
CA VAL A 173 -5.40 -7.68 -8.59
C VAL A 173 -5.92 -9.10 -8.37
N LEU A 174 -7.07 -9.41 -8.96
CA LEU A 174 -7.71 -10.71 -8.85
C LEU A 174 -7.53 -11.48 -10.15
N ASP A 175 -7.34 -12.80 -10.02
CA ASP A 175 -7.28 -13.70 -11.16
C ASP A 175 -8.68 -13.92 -11.80
N ARG A 176 -8.72 -14.69 -12.89
CA ARG A 176 -9.96 -15.00 -13.63
C ARG A 176 -11.00 -15.79 -12.82
N GLN A 177 -10.59 -16.36 -11.70
CA GLN A 177 -11.45 -17.05 -10.74
C GLN A 177 -11.95 -16.12 -9.62
N GLY A 178 -11.50 -14.86 -9.60
CA GLY A 178 -11.85 -13.87 -8.57
C GLY A 178 -11.05 -14.03 -7.28
N ARG A 179 -9.90 -14.72 -7.29
CA ARG A 179 -9.01 -14.88 -6.15
C ARG A 179 -7.95 -13.78 -6.16
N ILE A 180 -7.58 -13.26 -5.00
CA ILE A 180 -6.55 -12.22 -4.90
C ILE A 180 -5.19 -12.82 -5.28
N ALA A 181 -4.60 -12.30 -6.36
CA ALA A 181 -3.28 -12.66 -6.87
C ALA A 181 -2.20 -11.66 -6.44
N ALA A 182 -2.56 -10.37 -6.33
CA ALA A 182 -1.65 -9.38 -5.80
C ALA A 182 -2.37 -8.30 -5.00
N ARG A 183 -1.67 -7.69 -4.06
CA ARG A 183 -2.13 -6.56 -3.26
C ARG A 183 -1.03 -5.50 -3.19
N VAL A 184 -1.41 -4.24 -3.37
CA VAL A 184 -0.57 -3.08 -3.10
C VAL A 184 -1.21 -2.29 -1.97
N SER A 185 -0.49 -2.12 -0.86
CA SER A 185 -0.93 -1.34 0.30
C SER A 185 -0.32 0.05 0.20
N GLY A 186 -1.06 1.01 -0.34
CA GLY A 186 -0.60 2.35 -0.65
C GLY A 186 -0.68 2.68 -2.15
N PRO A 187 -0.17 3.84 -2.58
CA PRO A 187 -0.28 4.28 -3.96
C PRO A 187 0.53 3.38 -4.91
N VAL A 188 -0.01 3.16 -6.09
CA VAL A 188 0.60 2.33 -7.14
C VAL A 188 0.97 3.15 -8.38
N SER A 189 2.16 2.89 -8.94
CA SER A 189 2.56 3.47 -10.22
C SER A 189 1.95 2.70 -11.40
N ALA A 190 1.84 3.36 -12.56
CA ALA A 190 1.37 2.72 -13.79
C ALA A 190 2.25 1.52 -14.18
N ALA A 191 3.57 1.63 -14.05
CA ALA A 191 4.51 0.55 -14.37
C ALA A 191 4.30 -0.67 -13.47
N THR A 192 4.20 -0.45 -12.15
CA THR A 192 3.95 -1.51 -11.18
C THR A 192 2.61 -2.20 -11.44
N LEU A 193 1.53 -1.43 -11.62
CA LEU A 193 0.21 -1.99 -11.89
C LEU A 193 0.18 -2.78 -13.19
N SER A 194 0.76 -2.25 -14.27
CA SER A 194 0.86 -2.96 -15.55
C SER A 194 1.60 -4.28 -15.42
N ALA A 195 2.71 -4.31 -14.67
CA ALA A 195 3.45 -5.56 -14.44
C ALA A 195 2.60 -6.58 -13.67
N LEU A 196 1.96 -6.18 -12.57
CA LEU A 196 1.10 -7.06 -11.77
C LEU A 196 -0.06 -7.64 -12.59
N VAL A 197 -0.72 -6.82 -13.39
CA VAL A 197 -1.82 -7.26 -14.26
C VAL A 197 -1.31 -8.20 -15.36
N SER A 198 -0.16 -7.89 -15.97
CA SER A 198 0.44 -8.75 -17.02
C SER A 198 0.85 -10.11 -16.48
N ASP A 199 1.43 -10.17 -15.28
CA ASP A 199 1.79 -11.43 -14.61
C ASP A 199 0.54 -12.31 -14.48
N VAL A 200 -0.56 -11.77 -13.94
CA VAL A 200 -1.81 -12.54 -13.73
C VAL A 200 -2.51 -12.90 -15.05
N LEU A 201 -2.40 -12.05 -16.07
CA LEU A 201 -2.91 -12.37 -17.41
C LEU A 201 -2.19 -13.54 -18.06
N SER A 202 -0.88 -13.69 -17.82
CA SER A 202 -0.05 -14.75 -18.40
C SER A 202 -0.31 -16.12 -17.78
N GLU A 203 -0.86 -16.20 -16.58
CA GLU A 203 -1.15 -17.46 -15.87
C GLU A 203 -2.26 -18.30 -16.48
N GLY A 204 -3.02 -17.78 -17.42
CA GLY A 204 -4.20 -18.43 -17.99
C GLY A 204 -4.07 -18.69 -19.51
N GLY A 205 -2.83 -18.70 -20.04
CA GLY A 205 -2.50 -19.07 -21.40
C GLY A 205 -2.31 -20.58 -21.56
#